data_1a2e44068e133810510ac0fa9232848b
#
_entry.id   1a2e44068e133810510ac0fa9232848b
#
_cell.length_a   1.000
_cell.length_b   1.000
_cell.length_c   1.000
_cell.angle_alpha   90.00
_cell.angle_beta   90.00
_cell.angle_gamma   90.00
#
_symmetry.space_group_name_H-M   'P 1'
#
loop_
_entity.id
_entity.type
_entity.pdbx_description
1 polymer ?
#
loop_
_entity_poly.entity_id
_entity_poly.type
_entity_poly.pdbx_seq_one_letter_code
_entity_poly.pdbx_strand_id
1 'polypeptide(L)'
;DMLEQIPAAWADKLGLLQNELLPGDYAQLQNPTVISVWFEKKKGQDSKVLAPSPAFGPRAQMLMDALGRLDIATKAIDSADDMLFELVVKNVYIVTTNIAGLRVGGTVGELWDQHESLARGVANDVIDIQEALTGASFDREALIQAMLVAFNGDLEHKCMGRSAPARLQRALAHAERFGLEVPTLRAIAAEQE
;
A
#
# COMPACT_ATOMS: atom_id res chain seq x y z
N ASP A 1 -16.24 14.76 3.47
CA ASP A 1 -14.92 14.34 3.02
C ASP A 1 -13.98 15.56 2.96
N MET A 2 -12.70 15.37 3.32
CA MET A 2 -11.72 16.47 3.28
C MET A 2 -11.47 16.96 1.85
N LEU A 3 -11.48 16.06 0.87
CA LEU A 3 -11.28 16.43 -0.54
C LEU A 3 -12.40 17.30 -1.10
N GLU A 4 -13.63 17.12 -0.63
CA GLU A 4 -14.79 17.96 -1.04
C GLU A 4 -14.66 19.41 -0.58
N GLN A 5 -13.85 19.67 0.44
CA GLN A 5 -13.62 21.04 0.96
C GLN A 5 -12.51 21.77 0.22
N ILE A 6 -11.81 21.10 -0.69
CA ILE A 6 -10.71 21.70 -1.47
C ILE A 6 -11.29 22.49 -2.64
N PRO A 7 -10.93 23.79 -2.80
CA PRO A 7 -11.38 24.56 -3.95
C PRO A 7 -10.99 23.90 -5.28
N ALA A 8 -11.92 23.85 -6.24
CA ALA A 8 -11.67 23.25 -7.56
C ALA A 8 -10.44 23.83 -8.27
N ALA A 9 -10.14 25.11 -8.06
CA ALA A 9 -8.93 25.79 -8.59
C ALA A 9 -7.60 25.24 -8.03
N TRP A 10 -7.63 24.35 -7.02
CA TRP A 10 -6.43 23.75 -6.43
C TRP A 10 -6.30 22.26 -6.79
N ALA A 11 -7.27 21.67 -7.46
CA ALA A 11 -7.29 20.25 -7.77
C ALA A 11 -6.01 19.78 -8.50
N ASP A 12 -5.53 20.55 -9.48
CA ASP A 12 -4.30 20.30 -10.23
C ASP A 12 -3.00 20.53 -9.44
N LYS A 13 -3.11 21.09 -8.23
CA LYS A 13 -1.97 21.40 -7.34
C LYS A 13 -1.82 20.39 -6.20
N LEU A 14 -2.76 19.46 -6.09
CA LEU A 14 -2.73 18.46 -5.03
C LEU A 14 -1.72 17.37 -5.31
N GLY A 15 -0.95 17.03 -4.28
CA GLY A 15 -0.12 15.83 -4.22
C GLY A 15 -0.72 14.84 -3.22
N LEU A 16 -1.13 13.69 -3.68
CA LEU A 16 -1.72 12.63 -2.86
C LEU A 16 -0.65 11.61 -2.49
N LEU A 17 -0.48 11.37 -1.19
CA LEU A 17 0.58 10.51 -0.66
C LEU A 17 0.13 9.63 0.53
N GLN A 18 -1.15 9.32 0.59
CA GLN A 18 -1.69 8.47 1.66
C GLN A 18 -1.36 7.00 1.44
N ASN A 19 -1.19 6.27 2.54
CA ASN A 19 -1.17 4.82 2.50
C ASN A 19 -2.57 4.27 2.16
N GLU A 20 -2.60 3.15 1.46
CA GLU A 20 -3.83 2.43 1.07
C GLU A 20 -4.75 3.24 0.13
N LEU A 21 -4.18 4.23 -0.58
CA LEU A 21 -4.88 5.05 -1.56
C LEU A 21 -5.18 4.23 -2.83
N LEU A 22 -6.39 4.40 -3.37
CA LEU A 22 -6.82 3.85 -4.66
C LEU A 22 -7.50 4.94 -5.50
N PRO A 23 -7.59 4.78 -6.84
CA PRO A 23 -8.22 5.78 -7.71
C PRO A 23 -9.64 6.17 -7.29
N GLY A 24 -10.43 5.25 -6.73
CA GLY A 24 -11.77 5.52 -6.20
C GLY A 24 -11.80 6.56 -5.09
N ASP A 25 -10.71 6.69 -4.31
CA ASP A 25 -10.62 7.64 -3.19
C ASP A 25 -10.45 9.10 -3.65
N TYR A 26 -10.02 9.30 -4.90
CA TYR A 26 -9.79 10.63 -5.47
C TYR A 26 -10.44 10.85 -6.84
N ALA A 27 -11.45 10.04 -7.17
CA ALA A 27 -12.14 10.09 -8.47
C ALA A 27 -12.77 11.47 -8.77
N GLN A 28 -13.09 12.26 -7.74
CA GLN A 28 -13.61 13.62 -7.87
C GLN A 28 -12.55 14.66 -8.26
N LEU A 29 -11.26 14.32 -8.18
CA LEU A 29 -10.18 15.25 -8.54
C LEU A 29 -9.83 15.09 -10.03
N GLN A 30 -9.64 16.22 -10.70
CA GLN A 30 -9.16 16.23 -12.07
C GLN A 30 -7.64 16.17 -12.08
N ASN A 31 -7.09 15.05 -12.58
CA ASN A 31 -5.66 14.88 -12.83
C ASN A 31 -4.74 15.26 -11.63
N PRO A 32 -4.92 14.68 -10.44
CA PRO A 32 -4.05 14.95 -9.30
C PRO A 32 -2.65 14.35 -9.52
N THR A 33 -1.66 14.86 -8.79
CA THR A 33 -0.38 14.16 -8.68
C THR A 33 -0.47 13.13 -7.56
N VAL A 34 -0.05 11.89 -7.84
CA VAL A 34 -0.10 10.78 -6.88
C VAL A 34 1.30 10.21 -6.69
N ILE A 35 1.66 9.90 -5.45
CA ILE A 35 2.89 9.22 -5.10
C ILE A 35 2.61 8.07 -4.14
N SER A 36 3.15 6.89 -4.44
CA SER A 36 3.18 5.76 -3.52
C SER A 36 4.47 5.83 -2.69
N VAL A 37 4.37 6.21 -1.41
CA VAL A 37 5.52 6.53 -0.56
C VAL A 37 6.19 5.25 -0.04
N TRP A 38 7.46 5.03 -0.37
CA TRP A 38 8.29 3.93 0.08
C TRP A 38 9.45 4.38 0.97
N PHE A 39 9.26 5.42 1.74
CA PHE A 39 10.21 5.87 2.74
C PHE A 39 9.52 6.23 4.05
N GLU A 40 10.27 6.20 5.13
CA GLU A 40 9.83 6.75 6.42
C GLU A 40 10.83 7.81 6.92
N LYS A 41 10.30 8.81 7.62
CA LYS A 41 11.10 9.83 8.30
C LYS A 41 10.60 9.98 9.72
N LYS A 42 11.42 9.58 10.68
CA LYS A 42 11.16 9.80 12.10
C LYS A 42 11.91 11.03 12.59
N LYS A 43 11.34 11.74 13.57
CA LYS A 43 12.00 12.91 14.15
C LYS A 43 13.36 12.53 14.73
N GLY A 44 14.41 13.26 14.32
CA GLY A 44 15.78 13.03 14.78
C GLY A 44 16.52 11.85 14.16
N GLN A 45 15.97 11.19 13.13
CA GLN A 45 16.61 10.11 12.39
C GLN A 45 16.74 10.49 10.92
N ASP A 46 17.65 9.84 10.19
CA ASP A 46 17.73 9.95 8.73
C ASP A 46 16.51 9.32 8.05
N SER A 47 16.27 9.69 6.80
CA SER A 47 15.22 9.08 6.00
C SER A 47 15.60 7.64 5.66
N LYS A 48 14.67 6.70 5.88
CA LYS A 48 14.86 5.30 5.49
C LYS A 48 14.03 5.04 4.24
N VAL A 49 14.67 4.65 3.15
CA VAL A 49 14.02 4.35 1.86
C VAL A 49 14.00 2.84 1.67
N LEU A 50 12.79 2.26 1.49
CA LEU A 50 12.59 0.84 1.25
C LEU A 50 12.70 0.49 -0.23
N ALA A 51 12.13 1.36 -1.08
CA ALA A 51 12.16 1.25 -2.53
C ALA A 51 12.00 2.66 -3.14
N PRO A 52 12.33 2.87 -4.44
CA PRO A 52 12.00 4.12 -5.10
C PRO A 52 10.49 4.38 -5.08
N SER A 53 10.07 5.57 -4.65
CA SER A 53 8.66 5.95 -4.57
C SER A 53 8.10 6.31 -5.95
N PRO A 54 7.11 5.56 -6.50
CA PRO A 54 6.49 5.87 -7.78
C PRO A 54 5.70 7.17 -7.70
N ALA A 55 5.83 8.02 -8.72
CA ALA A 55 5.12 9.29 -8.84
C ALA A 55 4.47 9.42 -10.22
N PHE A 56 3.20 9.85 -10.26
CA PHE A 56 2.40 10.03 -11.47
C PHE A 56 1.62 11.34 -11.41
N GLY A 57 1.38 11.96 -12.56
CA GLY A 57 0.54 13.14 -12.70
C GLY A 57 1.33 14.42 -13.01
N PRO A 58 0.63 15.57 -13.16
CA PRO A 58 1.18 16.78 -13.78
C PRO A 58 2.34 17.42 -13.01
N ARG A 59 2.49 17.15 -11.73
CA ARG A 59 3.56 17.70 -10.89
C ARG A 59 4.51 16.63 -10.35
N ALA A 60 4.49 15.44 -10.94
CA ALA A 60 5.34 14.32 -10.51
C ALA A 60 6.83 14.70 -10.55
N GLN A 61 7.29 15.36 -11.64
CA GLN A 61 8.69 15.77 -11.75
C GLN A 61 9.11 16.76 -10.66
N MET A 62 8.27 17.75 -10.36
CA MET A 62 8.55 18.72 -9.29
C MET A 62 8.67 18.03 -7.92
N LEU A 63 7.81 17.04 -7.65
CA LEU A 63 7.83 16.28 -6.42
C LEU A 63 9.08 15.38 -6.35
N MET A 64 9.43 14.73 -7.44
CA MET A 64 10.63 13.91 -7.54
C MET A 64 11.91 14.74 -7.34
N ASP A 65 12.00 15.92 -7.94
CA ASP A 65 13.12 16.83 -7.76
C ASP A 65 13.25 17.30 -6.30
N ALA A 66 12.12 17.56 -5.64
CA ALA A 66 12.10 17.96 -4.23
C ALA A 66 12.56 16.83 -3.31
N LEU A 67 12.11 15.59 -3.54
CA LEU A 67 12.51 14.42 -2.78
C LEU A 67 13.97 14.02 -3.06
N GLY A 68 14.43 14.17 -4.31
CA GLY A 68 15.82 13.93 -4.69
C GLY A 68 16.83 14.83 -3.95
N ARG A 69 16.44 16.07 -3.60
CA ARG A 69 17.27 16.95 -2.75
C ARG A 69 17.40 16.48 -1.31
N LEU A 70 16.59 15.53 -0.90
CA LEU A 70 16.60 14.88 0.41
C LEU A 70 17.16 13.46 0.34
N ASP A 71 17.81 13.08 -0.77
CA ASP A 71 18.31 11.74 -1.06
C ASP A 71 17.24 10.65 -1.00
N ILE A 72 15.98 11.00 -1.28
CA ILE A 72 14.85 10.06 -1.33
C ILE A 72 14.62 9.62 -2.77
N ALA A 73 14.89 8.34 -3.05
CA ALA A 73 14.72 7.76 -4.37
C ALA A 73 13.25 7.75 -4.82
N THR A 74 13.02 8.15 -6.06
CA THR A 74 11.71 8.17 -6.72
C THR A 74 11.81 7.58 -8.12
N LYS A 75 10.67 7.19 -8.70
CA LYS A 75 10.57 6.79 -10.11
C LYS A 75 9.34 7.42 -10.77
N ALA A 76 9.49 7.90 -12.01
CA ALA A 76 8.37 8.37 -12.81
C ALA A 76 7.52 7.17 -13.26
N ILE A 77 6.22 7.38 -13.30
CA ILE A 77 5.24 6.43 -13.85
C ILE A 77 4.56 7.10 -15.04
N ASP A 78 4.46 6.37 -16.15
CA ASP A 78 4.03 6.92 -17.44
C ASP A 78 2.52 6.79 -17.68
N SER A 79 1.85 5.85 -17.01
CA SER A 79 0.42 5.62 -17.19
C SER A 79 -0.35 5.52 -15.87
N ALA A 80 -1.67 5.77 -15.93
CA ALA A 80 -2.56 5.59 -14.79
C ALA A 80 -2.67 4.11 -14.38
N ASP A 81 -2.60 3.18 -15.33
CA ASP A 81 -2.67 1.74 -15.07
C ASP A 81 -1.40 1.26 -14.35
N ASP A 82 -0.22 1.73 -14.74
CA ASP A 82 1.02 1.43 -14.02
C ASP A 82 1.00 2.05 -12.62
N MET A 83 0.43 3.26 -12.45
CA MET A 83 0.29 3.85 -11.13
C MET A 83 -0.72 3.08 -10.27
N LEU A 84 -1.81 2.57 -10.85
CA LEU A 84 -2.74 1.69 -10.16
C LEU A 84 -2.03 0.45 -9.63
N PHE A 85 -1.21 -0.22 -10.46
CA PHE A 85 -0.41 -1.35 -10.02
C PHE A 85 0.48 -1.01 -8.82
N GLU A 86 1.18 0.12 -8.85
CA GLU A 86 2.05 0.57 -7.74
C GLU A 86 1.27 0.89 -6.45
N LEU A 87 0.06 1.42 -6.56
CA LEU A 87 -0.81 1.65 -5.40
C LEU A 87 -1.29 0.31 -4.82
N VAL A 88 -1.65 -0.64 -5.67
CA VAL A 88 -2.06 -1.98 -5.23
C VAL A 88 -0.89 -2.73 -4.60
N VAL A 89 0.32 -2.66 -5.15
CA VAL A 89 1.53 -3.22 -4.51
C VAL A 89 1.70 -2.67 -3.09
N LYS A 90 1.53 -1.36 -2.92
CA LYS A 90 1.63 -0.72 -1.60
C LYS A 90 0.57 -1.23 -0.64
N ASN A 91 -0.68 -1.38 -1.11
CA ASN A 91 -1.78 -1.90 -0.31
C ASN A 91 -1.54 -3.36 0.09
N VAL A 92 -1.11 -4.20 -0.86
CA VAL A 92 -0.77 -5.60 -0.60
C VAL A 92 0.35 -5.68 0.45
N TYR A 93 1.43 -4.89 0.31
CA TYR A 93 2.51 -4.84 1.29
C TYR A 93 2.00 -4.46 2.69
N ILE A 94 1.29 -3.34 2.82
CA ILE A 94 0.87 -2.82 4.13
C ILE A 94 -0.15 -3.75 4.80
N VAL A 95 -1.14 -4.19 4.05
CA VAL A 95 -2.24 -4.99 4.63
C VAL A 95 -1.74 -6.38 4.98
N THR A 96 -0.95 -7.01 4.10
CA THR A 96 -0.36 -8.34 4.35
C THR A 96 0.53 -8.32 5.59
N THR A 97 1.50 -7.41 5.66
CA THR A 97 2.43 -7.36 6.79
C THR A 97 1.70 -7.11 8.11
N ASN A 98 0.75 -6.17 8.12
CA ASN A 98 0.01 -5.85 9.34
C ASN A 98 -0.89 -6.99 9.81
N ILE A 99 -1.62 -7.64 8.90
CA ILE A 99 -2.56 -8.70 9.27
C ILE A 99 -1.83 -9.99 9.60
N ALA A 100 -0.84 -10.41 8.80
CA ALA A 100 0.00 -11.56 9.16
C ALA A 100 0.70 -11.37 10.50
N GLY A 101 1.18 -10.13 10.77
CA GLY A 101 1.81 -9.76 12.03
C GLY A 101 0.90 -9.89 13.26
N LEU A 102 -0.43 -9.85 13.12
CA LEU A 102 -1.36 -10.11 14.23
C LEU A 102 -1.22 -11.56 14.74
N ARG A 103 -0.89 -12.50 13.85
CA ARG A 103 -0.73 -13.91 14.20
C ARG A 103 0.70 -14.26 14.64
N VAL A 104 1.72 -13.76 13.92
CA VAL A 104 3.11 -14.23 14.13
C VAL A 104 4.05 -13.17 14.69
N GLY A 105 3.67 -11.89 14.66
CA GLY A 105 4.56 -10.79 15.08
C GLY A 105 5.79 -10.68 14.20
N GLY A 106 6.93 -10.31 14.80
CA GLY A 106 8.24 -10.33 14.17
C GLY A 106 8.50 -9.26 13.14
N THR A 107 9.39 -9.56 12.20
CA THR A 107 9.80 -8.71 11.09
C THR A 107 9.31 -9.25 9.74
N VAL A 108 9.39 -8.45 8.69
CA VAL A 108 9.00 -8.89 7.34
C VAL A 108 9.94 -9.98 6.82
N GLY A 109 11.22 -9.97 7.23
CA GLY A 109 12.17 -11.03 6.92
C GLY A 109 11.77 -12.35 7.57
N GLU A 110 11.46 -12.33 8.88
CA GLU A 110 10.97 -13.52 9.61
C GLU A 110 9.65 -14.03 9.06
N LEU A 111 8.72 -13.12 8.71
CA LEU A 111 7.44 -13.46 8.10
C LEU A 111 7.63 -14.26 6.81
N TRP A 112 8.54 -13.82 5.93
CA TRP A 112 8.77 -14.51 4.66
C TRP A 112 9.56 -15.79 4.83
N ASP A 113 10.62 -15.79 5.64
CA ASP A 113 11.52 -16.94 5.83
C ASP A 113 10.83 -18.10 6.56
N GLN A 114 10.02 -17.80 7.59
CA GLN A 114 9.45 -18.80 8.48
C GLN A 114 7.96 -19.06 8.28
N HIS A 115 7.25 -18.11 7.64
CA HIS A 115 5.79 -18.12 7.51
C HIS A 115 5.30 -17.75 6.10
N GLU A 116 6.06 -18.11 5.04
CA GLU A 116 5.74 -17.77 3.65
C GLU A 116 4.31 -18.16 3.27
N SER A 117 3.86 -19.38 3.65
CA SER A 117 2.51 -19.84 3.33
C SER A 117 1.43 -18.93 3.92
N LEU A 118 1.62 -18.42 5.15
CA LEU A 118 0.72 -17.46 5.78
C LEU A 118 0.76 -16.11 5.03
N ALA A 119 1.96 -15.62 4.74
CA ALA A 119 2.14 -14.35 4.03
C ALA A 119 1.47 -14.39 2.64
N ARG A 120 1.68 -15.47 1.88
CA ARG A 120 1.02 -15.67 0.59
C ARG A 120 -0.50 -15.80 0.71
N GLY A 121 -0.99 -16.51 1.73
CA GLY A 121 -2.43 -16.64 1.98
C GLY A 121 -3.07 -15.27 2.24
N VAL A 122 -2.49 -14.47 3.15
CA VAL A 122 -2.97 -13.10 3.41
C VAL A 122 -2.86 -12.22 2.17
N ALA A 123 -1.73 -12.27 1.43
CA ALA A 123 -1.55 -11.48 0.22
C ALA A 123 -2.61 -11.81 -0.84
N ASN A 124 -2.93 -13.09 -1.06
CA ASN A 124 -3.96 -13.50 -2.01
C ASN A 124 -5.35 -13.00 -1.63
N ASP A 125 -5.74 -13.14 -0.36
CA ASP A 125 -7.01 -12.59 0.15
C ASP A 125 -7.07 -11.06 -0.03
N VAL A 126 -5.96 -10.37 0.21
CA VAL A 126 -5.86 -8.91 -0.01
C VAL A 126 -5.95 -8.56 -1.48
N ILE A 127 -5.32 -9.31 -2.38
CA ILE A 127 -5.40 -9.10 -3.83
C ILE A 127 -6.85 -9.24 -4.31
N ASP A 128 -7.60 -10.25 -3.84
CA ASP A 128 -9.02 -10.40 -4.16
C ASP A 128 -9.81 -9.13 -3.78
N ILE A 129 -9.52 -8.56 -2.62
CA ILE A 129 -10.15 -7.30 -2.18
C ILE A 129 -9.74 -6.14 -3.08
N GLN A 130 -8.45 -6.03 -3.45
CA GLN A 130 -7.98 -4.95 -4.33
C GLN A 130 -8.60 -5.04 -5.72
N GLU A 131 -8.72 -6.23 -6.30
CA GLU A 131 -9.40 -6.47 -7.57
C GLU A 131 -10.87 -6.05 -7.51
N ALA A 132 -11.58 -6.41 -6.44
CA ALA A 132 -12.98 -6.02 -6.26
C ALA A 132 -13.16 -4.50 -6.05
N LEU A 133 -12.23 -3.84 -5.34
CA LEU A 133 -12.27 -2.40 -5.10
C LEU A 133 -11.96 -1.56 -6.35
N THR A 134 -11.09 -2.08 -7.23
CA THR A 134 -10.61 -1.34 -8.41
C THR A 134 -11.34 -1.74 -9.70
N GLY A 135 -11.97 -2.91 -9.73
CA GLY A 135 -12.53 -3.50 -10.94
C GLY A 135 -11.47 -3.98 -11.94
N ALA A 136 -10.20 -3.98 -11.55
CA ALA A 136 -9.08 -4.45 -12.36
C ALA A 136 -8.66 -5.87 -11.94
N SER A 137 -7.99 -6.59 -12.83
CA SER A 137 -7.36 -7.89 -12.53
C SER A 137 -5.84 -7.74 -12.60
N PHE A 138 -5.13 -8.42 -11.72
CA PHE A 138 -3.67 -8.32 -11.62
C PHE A 138 -3.00 -9.68 -11.72
N ASP A 139 -1.77 -9.70 -12.23
CA ASP A 139 -0.88 -10.82 -12.04
C ASP A 139 -0.47 -10.91 -10.56
N ARG A 140 -1.00 -11.92 -9.87
CA ARG A 140 -0.80 -12.14 -8.42
C ARG A 140 0.66 -12.34 -8.07
N GLU A 141 1.38 -13.11 -8.87
CA GLU A 141 2.79 -13.35 -8.60
C GLU A 141 3.62 -12.08 -8.84
N ALA A 142 3.29 -11.29 -9.85
CA ALA A 142 3.94 -9.98 -10.06
C ALA A 142 3.72 -9.04 -8.86
N LEU A 143 2.52 -9.00 -8.27
CA LEU A 143 2.23 -8.22 -7.05
C LEU A 143 3.03 -8.73 -5.85
N ILE A 144 3.09 -10.06 -5.66
CA ILE A 144 3.86 -10.67 -4.57
C ILE A 144 5.35 -10.39 -4.74
N GLN A 145 5.89 -10.52 -5.94
CA GLN A 145 7.30 -10.20 -6.21
C GLN A 145 7.62 -8.73 -5.97
N ALA A 146 6.72 -7.82 -6.37
CA ALA A 146 6.88 -6.39 -6.08
C ALA A 146 6.81 -6.08 -4.57
N MET A 147 5.95 -6.78 -3.81
CA MET A 147 5.92 -6.72 -2.35
C MET A 147 7.27 -7.17 -1.75
N LEU A 148 7.87 -8.25 -2.27
CA LEU A 148 9.16 -8.76 -1.80
C LEU A 148 10.32 -7.79 -2.07
N VAL A 149 10.27 -7.01 -3.13
CA VAL A 149 11.24 -5.92 -3.35
C VAL A 149 11.23 -4.95 -2.17
N ALA A 150 10.04 -4.60 -1.65
CA ALA A 150 9.93 -3.74 -0.49
C ALA A 150 10.38 -4.43 0.82
N PHE A 151 10.13 -5.74 0.99
CA PHE A 151 10.67 -6.51 2.13
C PHE A 151 12.20 -6.46 2.13
N ASN A 152 12.83 -6.70 0.98
CA ASN A 152 14.29 -6.67 0.83
C ASN A 152 14.90 -5.29 1.10
N GLY A 153 14.12 -4.23 1.01
CA GLY A 153 14.54 -2.87 1.37
C GLY A 153 14.76 -2.69 2.88
N ASP A 154 14.09 -3.48 3.71
CA ASP A 154 14.25 -3.49 5.17
C ASP A 154 13.68 -4.77 5.79
N LEU A 155 14.48 -5.83 5.83
CA LEU A 155 14.08 -7.12 6.43
C LEU A 155 13.75 -7.02 7.94
N GLU A 156 14.29 -6.00 8.63
CA GLU A 156 14.05 -5.75 10.05
C GLU A 156 12.77 -4.92 10.31
N HIS A 157 12.06 -4.53 9.24
CA HIS A 157 10.81 -3.80 9.40
C HIS A 157 9.77 -4.64 10.15
N LYS A 158 9.15 -4.04 11.17
CA LYS A 158 8.14 -4.75 11.98
C LYS A 158 6.87 -5.01 11.19
N CYS A 159 6.38 -6.25 11.24
CA CYS A 159 5.15 -6.65 10.57
C CYS A 159 3.92 -5.91 11.07
N MET A 160 3.79 -5.73 12.39
CA MET A 160 2.58 -5.20 13.00
C MET A 160 2.75 -3.76 13.47
N GLY A 161 1.82 -2.88 13.07
CA GLY A 161 1.66 -1.53 13.61
C GLY A 161 0.36 -1.38 14.42
N ARG A 162 0.18 -0.24 15.08
CA ARG A 162 -1.02 0.08 15.88
C ARG A 162 -2.33 -0.05 15.10
N SER A 163 -2.28 0.11 13.78
CA SER A 163 -3.46 0.05 12.91
C SER A 163 -3.80 -1.36 12.41
N ALA A 164 -3.02 -2.39 12.80
CA ALA A 164 -3.22 -3.74 12.28
C ALA A 164 -4.64 -4.30 12.55
N PRO A 165 -5.21 -4.20 13.78
CA PRO A 165 -6.58 -4.66 14.01
C PRO A 165 -7.61 -3.91 13.16
N ALA A 166 -7.48 -2.58 13.04
CA ALA A 166 -8.38 -1.77 12.22
C ALA A 166 -8.27 -2.09 10.71
N ARG A 167 -7.08 -2.47 10.24
CA ARG A 167 -6.89 -2.94 8.86
C ARG A 167 -7.58 -4.27 8.62
N LEU A 168 -7.46 -5.22 9.54
CA LEU A 168 -8.16 -6.50 9.46
C LEU A 168 -9.68 -6.28 9.40
N GLN A 169 -10.25 -5.49 10.30
CA GLN A 169 -11.68 -5.18 10.32
C GLN A 169 -12.14 -4.53 9.00
N ARG A 170 -11.39 -3.57 8.47
CA ARG A 170 -11.71 -2.93 7.19
C ARG A 170 -11.63 -3.90 6.01
N ALA A 171 -10.60 -4.77 5.99
CA ALA A 171 -10.46 -5.79 4.95
C ALA A 171 -11.63 -6.78 4.97
N LEU A 172 -12.06 -7.23 6.14
CA LEU A 172 -13.24 -8.10 6.29
C LEU A 172 -14.53 -7.40 5.86
N ALA A 173 -14.71 -6.12 6.20
CA ALA A 173 -15.87 -5.34 5.75
C ALA A 173 -15.92 -5.19 4.22
N HIS A 174 -14.77 -5.00 3.55
CA HIS A 174 -14.70 -5.02 2.10
C HIS A 174 -15.03 -6.41 1.54
N ALA A 175 -14.47 -7.46 2.11
CA ALA A 175 -14.76 -8.84 1.69
C ALA A 175 -16.26 -9.15 1.80
N GLU A 176 -16.90 -8.77 2.90
CA GLU A 176 -18.35 -8.95 3.08
C GLU A 176 -19.16 -8.16 2.05
N ARG A 177 -18.81 -6.91 1.81
CA ARG A 177 -19.46 -6.05 0.80
C ARG A 177 -19.44 -6.65 -0.61
N PHE A 178 -18.36 -7.32 -0.97
CA PHE A 178 -18.16 -7.91 -2.30
C PHE A 178 -18.42 -9.43 -2.36
N GLY A 179 -18.81 -10.05 -1.25
CA GLY A 179 -19.07 -11.50 -1.17
C GLY A 179 -17.83 -12.36 -1.38
N LEU A 180 -16.65 -11.90 -0.91
CA LEU A 180 -15.40 -12.61 -1.02
C LEU A 180 -15.16 -13.55 0.17
N GLU A 181 -14.57 -14.73 -0.10
CA GLU A 181 -14.33 -15.75 0.93
C GLU A 181 -13.24 -15.35 1.94
N VAL A 182 -12.09 -14.84 1.49
CA VAL A 182 -10.92 -14.41 2.28
C VAL A 182 -10.58 -15.31 3.47
N PRO A 183 -10.33 -16.60 3.24
CA PRO A 183 -10.24 -17.62 4.30
C PRO A 183 -9.12 -17.35 5.29
N THR A 184 -7.98 -16.81 4.83
CA THR A 184 -6.82 -16.53 5.68
C THR A 184 -7.10 -15.37 6.63
N LEU A 185 -7.74 -14.30 6.13
CA LEU A 185 -8.13 -13.15 6.96
C LEU A 185 -9.15 -13.55 8.02
N ARG A 186 -10.14 -14.38 7.66
CA ARG A 186 -11.15 -14.88 8.60
C ARG A 186 -10.54 -15.77 9.68
N ALA A 187 -9.58 -16.64 9.32
CA ALA A 187 -8.87 -17.48 10.28
C ALA A 187 -8.08 -16.63 11.29
N ILE A 188 -7.40 -15.57 10.82
CA ILE A 188 -6.68 -14.64 11.70
C ILE A 188 -7.65 -13.88 12.61
N ALA A 189 -8.80 -13.44 12.08
CA ALA A 189 -9.79 -12.71 12.89
C ALA A 189 -10.34 -13.55 14.04
N ALA A 190 -10.63 -14.83 13.79
CA ALA A 190 -11.13 -15.75 14.81
C ALA A 190 -10.13 -16.00 15.96
N GLU A 191 -8.85 -15.73 15.76
CA GLU A 191 -7.81 -15.85 16.80
C GLU A 191 -7.68 -14.57 17.65
N GLN A 192 -8.32 -13.46 17.24
CA GLN A 192 -8.26 -12.18 17.96
C GLN A 192 -9.44 -11.98 18.90
N GLU A 193 -10.45 -12.86 18.84
CA GLU A 193 -11.62 -12.89 19.75
C GLU A 193 -11.28 -13.59 21.08
#